data_e267e376efd6422b1ec159bc7c66b228
#
_entry.id   e267e376efd6422b1ec159bc7c66b228
#
_cell.length_a   1.000
_cell.length_b   1.000
_cell.length_c   1.000
_cell.angle_alpha   90.00
_cell.angle_beta   90.00
_cell.angle_gamma   90.00
#
_symmetry.space_group_name_H-M   'P 1'
#
loop_
_entity.id
_entity.type
_entity.pdbx_description
1 polymer ?
#
loop_
_entity_poly.entity_id
_entity_poly.type
_entity_poly.pdbx_seq_one_letter_code
_entity_poly.pdbx_strand_id
1 'polypeptide(L)'
;MDSYKVQFSDIAGTQLDAYIDYIQYELMNDQAAASVWSDFAETSKELEKVAGSLKFCDTPELRERGYRKIRFLHHRYVMLYKIVDGVVRVDGIYHELQDYEHIFTEMLK
;
A
#
# COMPACT_ATOMS: atom_id res chain seq x y z
N MET A 1 9.22 0.67 -22.60
CA MET A 1 8.17 0.40 -21.63
C MET A 1 8.58 0.93 -20.30
N ASP A 2 7.75 1.76 -19.77
CA ASP A 2 8.10 2.44 -18.54
C ASP A 2 7.83 1.54 -17.36
N SER A 3 8.85 1.35 -16.57
CA SER A 3 8.79 0.62 -15.33
C SER A 3 9.23 1.57 -14.23
N TYR A 4 8.50 1.57 -13.13
CA TYR A 4 8.81 2.44 -12.00
C TYR A 4 9.63 1.68 -10.96
N LYS A 5 10.53 2.40 -10.29
CA LYS A 5 11.14 1.89 -9.08
C LYS A 5 10.16 2.11 -7.93
N VAL A 6 9.96 1.10 -7.09
CA VAL A 6 9.04 1.19 -5.96
C VAL A 6 9.83 1.22 -4.65
N GLN A 7 9.55 2.19 -3.81
CA GLN A 7 10.15 2.33 -2.49
C GLN A 7 9.05 2.41 -1.43
N PHE A 8 9.34 1.92 -0.24
CA PHE A 8 8.40 1.92 0.87
C PHE A 8 8.94 2.78 2.00
N SER A 9 8.09 3.63 2.56
CA SER A 9 8.44 4.40 3.74
C SER A 9 8.54 3.48 4.97
N ASP A 10 9.23 3.94 6.01
CA ASP A 10 9.31 3.20 7.27
C ASP A 10 7.91 2.96 7.84
N ILE A 11 7.03 3.94 7.71
CA ILE A 11 5.65 3.81 8.19
C ILE A 11 4.91 2.69 7.46
N ALA A 12 5.01 2.67 6.12
CA ALA A 12 4.37 1.62 5.33
C ALA A 12 4.90 0.23 5.70
N GLY A 13 6.21 0.11 5.87
CA GLY A 13 6.83 -1.15 6.29
C GLY A 13 6.35 -1.60 7.67
N THR A 14 6.27 -0.67 8.60
CA THR A 14 5.78 -0.96 9.96
C THR A 14 4.32 -1.40 9.95
N GLN A 15 3.50 -0.76 9.11
CA GLN A 15 2.09 -1.14 8.98
C GLN A 15 1.95 -2.56 8.44
N LEU A 16 2.69 -2.89 7.39
CA LEU A 16 2.67 -4.24 6.83
C LEU A 16 3.10 -5.28 7.85
N ASP A 17 4.21 -5.02 8.55
CA ASP A 17 4.71 -5.93 9.58
C ASP A 17 3.67 -6.16 10.67
N ALA A 18 2.96 -5.12 11.07
CA ALA A 18 1.93 -5.24 12.11
C ALA A 18 0.78 -6.14 11.67
N TYR A 19 0.34 -6.01 10.41
CA TYR A 19 -0.71 -6.89 9.88
C TYR A 19 -0.26 -8.34 9.82
N ILE A 20 0.96 -8.58 9.34
CA ILE A 20 1.50 -9.94 9.21
C ILE A 20 1.72 -10.55 10.59
N ASP A 21 2.27 -9.79 11.53
CA ASP A 21 2.48 -10.27 12.90
C ASP A 21 1.15 -10.62 13.58
N TYR A 22 0.12 -9.83 13.37
CA TYR A 22 -1.20 -10.11 13.92
C TYR A 22 -1.72 -11.47 13.41
N ILE A 23 -1.62 -11.70 12.11
CA ILE A 23 -2.08 -12.96 11.51
C ILE A 23 -1.25 -14.13 12.03
N GLN A 24 0.06 -13.98 12.11
CA GLN A 24 0.96 -15.06 12.50
C GLN A 24 0.83 -15.39 13.98
N TYR A 25 0.84 -14.39 14.85
CA TYR A 25 0.95 -14.60 16.29
C TYR A 25 -0.39 -14.55 17.03
N GLU A 26 -1.28 -13.64 16.66
CA GLU A 26 -2.59 -13.54 17.32
C GLU A 26 -3.58 -14.55 16.74
N LEU A 27 -3.61 -14.71 15.42
CA LEU A 27 -4.48 -15.69 14.76
C LEU A 27 -3.81 -17.05 14.62
N MET A 28 -2.51 -17.16 14.96
CA MET A 28 -1.74 -18.39 14.91
C MET A 28 -1.84 -19.06 13.55
N ASN A 29 -1.73 -18.28 12.47
CA ASN A 29 -1.91 -18.79 11.11
C ASN A 29 -0.70 -18.40 10.25
N ASP A 30 0.34 -19.23 10.30
CA ASP A 30 1.57 -18.98 9.53
C ASP A 30 1.33 -18.99 8.03
N GLN A 31 0.43 -19.86 7.57
CA GLN A 31 0.14 -19.98 6.14
C GLN A 31 -0.54 -18.73 5.62
N ALA A 32 -1.49 -18.17 6.37
CA ALA A 32 -2.16 -16.94 5.98
C ALA A 32 -1.20 -15.76 5.99
N ALA A 33 -0.30 -15.71 6.98
CA ALA A 33 0.72 -14.66 7.06
C ALA A 33 1.65 -14.71 5.83
N ALA A 34 2.09 -15.91 5.45
CA ALA A 34 2.93 -16.08 4.27
C ALA A 34 2.19 -15.71 2.99
N SER A 35 0.89 -15.98 2.92
CA SER A 35 0.05 -15.64 1.77
C SER A 35 -0.06 -14.12 1.60
N VAL A 36 -0.23 -13.38 2.69
CA VAL A 36 -0.28 -11.91 2.64
C VAL A 36 1.06 -11.35 2.18
N TRP A 37 2.16 -11.90 2.68
CA TRP A 37 3.49 -11.46 2.27
C TRP A 37 3.72 -11.69 0.77
N SER A 38 3.32 -12.86 0.25
CA SER A 38 3.44 -13.16 -1.18
C SER A 38 2.59 -12.21 -2.03
N ASP A 39 1.38 -11.91 -1.57
CA ASP A 39 0.50 -10.97 -2.25
C ASP A 39 1.10 -9.56 -2.28
N PHE A 40 1.69 -9.14 -1.17
CA PHE A 40 2.40 -7.86 -1.10
C PHE A 40 3.50 -7.79 -2.18
N ALA A 41 4.29 -8.86 -2.29
CA ALA A 41 5.38 -8.92 -3.26
C ALA A 41 4.85 -8.86 -4.70
N GLU A 42 3.80 -9.62 -5.00
CA GLU A 42 3.18 -9.61 -6.33
C GLU A 42 2.55 -8.25 -6.66
N THR A 43 1.86 -7.67 -5.70
CA THR A 43 1.23 -6.36 -5.88
C THR A 43 2.29 -5.28 -6.12
N SER A 44 3.41 -5.35 -5.40
CA SER A 44 4.51 -4.42 -5.59
C SER A 44 5.11 -4.52 -7.00
N LYS A 45 5.21 -5.74 -7.52
CA LYS A 45 5.67 -5.96 -8.89
C LYS A 45 4.70 -5.40 -9.92
N GLU A 46 3.40 -5.60 -9.70
CA GLU A 46 2.38 -5.03 -10.57
C GLU A 46 2.44 -3.50 -10.55
N LEU A 47 2.68 -2.93 -9.37
CA LEU A 47 2.78 -1.48 -9.20
C LEU A 47 3.91 -0.89 -10.04
N GLU A 48 5.01 -1.61 -10.24
CA GLU A 48 6.11 -1.16 -11.11
C GLU A 48 5.64 -0.88 -12.54
N LYS A 49 4.59 -1.55 -12.97
CA LYS A 49 4.08 -1.44 -14.34
C LYS A 49 2.94 -0.44 -14.46
N VAL A 50 2.05 -0.40 -13.47
CA VAL A 50 0.77 0.30 -13.62
C VAL A 50 0.65 1.58 -12.81
N ALA A 51 1.67 1.96 -12.05
CA ALA A 51 1.58 3.07 -11.11
C ALA A 51 1.04 4.36 -11.71
N GLY A 52 1.45 4.68 -12.94
CA GLY A 52 1.05 5.93 -13.59
C GLY A 52 -0.35 5.90 -14.18
N SER A 53 -1.02 4.74 -14.22
CA SER A 53 -2.33 4.61 -14.84
C SER A 53 -3.47 4.39 -13.85
N LEU A 54 -3.17 4.27 -12.56
CA LEU A 54 -4.20 4.03 -11.55
C LEU A 54 -4.82 5.34 -11.07
N LYS A 55 -6.03 5.21 -10.50
CA LYS A 55 -6.80 6.36 -10.01
C LYS A 55 -6.10 7.06 -8.86
N PHE A 56 -6.27 8.38 -8.83
CA PHE A 56 -5.93 9.14 -7.63
C PHE A 56 -6.89 8.82 -6.49
N CYS A 57 -6.47 9.07 -5.26
CA CYS A 57 -7.34 8.97 -4.11
C CYS A 57 -8.54 9.92 -4.26
N ASP A 58 -9.65 9.57 -3.61
CA ASP A 58 -10.88 10.35 -3.68
C ASP A 58 -10.81 11.62 -2.83
N THR A 59 -10.10 11.57 -1.71
CA THR A 59 -9.93 12.71 -0.81
C THR A 59 -9.21 13.84 -1.52
N PRO A 60 -9.78 15.04 -1.59
CA PRO A 60 -9.15 16.15 -2.32
C PRO A 60 -7.73 16.47 -1.86
N GLU A 61 -7.47 16.45 -0.55
CA GLU A 61 -6.12 16.72 -0.04
C GLU A 61 -5.09 15.72 -0.55
N LEU A 62 -5.46 14.44 -0.60
CA LEU A 62 -4.56 13.40 -1.07
C LEU A 62 -4.38 13.48 -2.57
N ARG A 63 -5.46 13.72 -3.30
CA ARG A 63 -5.40 13.87 -4.75
C ARG A 63 -4.51 15.04 -5.15
N GLU A 64 -4.64 16.17 -4.46
CA GLU A 64 -3.81 17.35 -4.74
C GLU A 64 -2.33 17.10 -4.49
N ARG A 65 -2.01 16.23 -3.53
CA ARG A 65 -0.64 15.83 -3.25
C ARG A 65 -0.12 14.78 -4.21
N GLY A 66 -0.97 14.26 -5.09
CA GLY A 66 -0.59 13.26 -6.08
C GLY A 66 -0.70 11.81 -5.61
N TYR A 67 -1.37 11.57 -4.49
CA TYR A 67 -1.53 10.20 -3.99
C TYR A 67 -2.53 9.41 -4.81
N ARG A 68 -2.15 8.19 -5.10
CA ARG A 68 -2.94 7.17 -5.78
C ARG A 68 -3.04 5.95 -4.88
N LYS A 69 -3.82 4.98 -5.28
CA LYS A 69 -3.98 3.75 -4.48
C LYS A 69 -4.01 2.52 -5.36
N ILE A 70 -3.52 1.42 -4.79
CA ILE A 70 -3.61 0.10 -5.41
C ILE A 70 -4.05 -0.90 -4.35
N ARG A 71 -5.04 -1.74 -4.70
CA ARG A 71 -5.45 -2.84 -3.82
C ARG A 71 -4.50 -4.01 -4.04
N PHE A 72 -4.24 -4.77 -2.97
CA PHE A 72 -3.52 -6.04 -3.11
C PHE A 72 -4.29 -6.93 -4.10
N LEU A 73 -3.56 -7.74 -4.85
CA LEU A 73 -4.18 -8.57 -5.90
C LEU A 73 -5.11 -9.64 -5.33
N HIS A 74 -4.83 -10.16 -4.14
CA HIS A 74 -5.55 -11.31 -3.58
C HIS A 74 -6.15 -11.07 -2.19
N HIS A 75 -5.72 -10.05 -1.48
CA HIS A 75 -6.18 -9.76 -0.12
C HIS A 75 -6.74 -8.34 -0.04
N ARG A 76 -7.43 -8.04 1.06
CA ARG A 76 -8.16 -6.79 1.23
C ARG A 76 -7.31 -5.68 1.86
N TYR A 77 -6.10 -5.50 1.33
CA TYR A 77 -5.23 -4.41 1.75
C TYR A 77 -5.07 -3.41 0.60
N VAL A 78 -4.70 -2.19 0.96
CA VAL A 78 -4.55 -1.08 0.01
C VAL A 78 -3.23 -0.37 0.30
N MET A 79 -2.47 -0.07 -0.75
CA MET A 79 -1.28 0.76 -0.64
C MET A 79 -1.59 2.14 -1.18
N LEU A 80 -1.23 3.17 -0.41
CA LEU A 80 -1.33 4.57 -0.84
C LEU A 80 0.06 5.03 -1.24
N TYR A 81 0.17 5.56 -2.45
CA TYR A 81 1.47 5.91 -3.03
C TYR A 81 1.37 7.16 -3.88
N LYS A 82 2.52 7.77 -4.13
CA LYS A 82 2.64 8.83 -5.11
C LYS A 82 3.91 8.62 -5.93
N ILE A 83 3.96 9.25 -7.10
CA ILE A 83 5.11 9.15 -8.00
C ILE A 83 5.89 10.46 -7.90
N VAL A 84 7.17 10.37 -7.57
CA VAL A 84 8.07 11.53 -7.48
C VAL A 84 9.31 11.22 -8.28
N ASP A 85 9.55 11.99 -9.33
CA ASP A 85 10.72 11.84 -10.20
C ASP A 85 10.91 10.40 -10.70
N GLY A 86 9.82 9.77 -11.14
CA GLY A 86 9.84 8.41 -11.69
C GLY A 86 9.91 7.31 -10.64
N VAL A 87 9.89 7.67 -9.36
CA VAL A 87 9.92 6.70 -8.26
C VAL A 87 8.55 6.65 -7.60
N VAL A 88 8.04 5.45 -7.43
CA VAL A 88 6.80 5.20 -6.70
C VAL A 88 7.15 5.11 -5.21
N ARG A 89 6.57 5.99 -4.42
CA ARG A 89 6.76 5.99 -2.97
C ARG A 89 5.49 5.54 -2.30
N VAL A 90 5.53 4.36 -1.70
CA VAL A 90 4.40 3.84 -0.92
C VAL A 90 4.54 4.37 0.50
N ASP A 91 3.60 5.20 0.90
CA ASP A 91 3.65 5.89 2.19
C ASP A 91 2.65 5.35 3.21
N GLY A 92 1.75 4.47 2.81
CA GLY A 92 0.80 3.86 3.73
C GLY A 92 0.25 2.55 3.22
N ILE A 93 0.01 1.60 4.13
CA ILE A 93 -0.63 0.32 3.83
C ILE A 93 -1.73 0.10 4.86
N TYR A 94 -2.95 -0.10 4.38
CA TYR A 94 -4.14 -0.18 5.24
C TYR A 94 -5.01 -1.36 4.83
N HIS A 95 -5.83 -1.85 5.76
CA HIS A 95 -6.88 -2.80 5.42
C HIS A 95 -8.03 -2.01 4.77
N GLU A 96 -8.64 -2.55 3.71
CA GLU A 96 -9.64 -1.79 2.95
C GLU A 96 -10.92 -1.47 3.74
N LEU A 97 -11.18 -2.19 4.85
CA LEU A 97 -12.32 -1.91 5.70
C LEU A 97 -12.10 -0.73 6.64
N GLN A 98 -10.88 -0.24 6.77
CA GLN A 98 -10.58 0.97 7.52
C GLN A 98 -10.94 2.20 6.69
N ASP A 99 -11.21 3.30 7.36
CA ASP A 99 -11.38 4.61 6.70
C ASP A 99 -9.98 5.15 6.35
N TYR A 100 -9.29 4.46 5.46
CA TYR A 100 -7.85 4.62 5.28
C TYR A 100 -7.45 5.97 4.69
N GLU A 101 -8.24 6.54 3.80
CA GLU A 101 -7.89 7.86 3.27
C GLU A 101 -7.96 8.93 4.34
N HIS A 102 -8.96 8.87 5.21
CA HIS A 102 -9.07 9.81 6.32
C HIS A 102 -7.93 9.62 7.32
N ILE A 103 -7.65 8.39 7.70
CA ILE A 103 -6.56 8.07 8.64
C ILE A 103 -5.23 8.60 8.09
N PHE A 104 -4.96 8.32 6.83
CA PHE A 104 -3.72 8.73 6.19
C PHE A 104 -3.63 10.26 6.08
N THR A 105 -4.72 10.92 5.73
CA THR A 105 -4.76 12.39 5.65
C THR A 105 -4.42 13.01 7.00
N GLU A 106 -4.98 12.49 8.08
CA GLU A 106 -4.68 12.98 9.43
C GLU A 106 -3.22 12.78 9.81
N MET A 107 -2.63 11.67 9.39
CA MET A 107 -1.23 11.38 9.65
C MET A 107 -0.30 12.35 8.94
N LEU A 108 -0.68 12.88 7.79
CA LEU A 108 0.14 13.82 7.01
C LEU A 108 0.11 15.25 7.57
N LYS A 109 -0.76 15.54 8.52
CA LYS A 109 -0.87 16.88 9.11
C LYS A 109 0.18 17.16 10.18
#